data_a971b7f02206b5a3f794e37017a42840
#
_entry.id   a971b7f02206b5a3f794e37017a42840
#
_cell.length_a   1.000
_cell.length_b   1.000
_cell.length_c   1.000
_cell.angle_alpha   90.00
_cell.angle_beta   90.00
_cell.angle_gamma   90.00
#
_symmetry.space_group_name_H-M   'P 1'
#
loop_
_entity.id
_entity.type
_entity.pdbx_description
1 polymer ?
#
loop_
_entity_poly.entity_id
_entity_poly.type
_entity_poly.pdbx_seq_one_letter_code
_entity_poly.pdbx_strand_id
1 'polypeptide(L)'
;MKLVDQDTLERLRWKFPAGSEVELLRMDDVQAPPPGTRGKVMFIDDAGTIHVAWNTGSTLGVIHGVDEILPVCPVCHEAYSKHPALSRRDSETLICPDCGLREALADLGFDEEVQEEIIASLKENERKNVPSKKDRIKY
;
A
#
# COMPACT_ATOMS: atom_id res chain seq x y z
N MET A 1 25.45 -9.67 1.50
CA MET A 1 24.08 -9.06 1.45
C MET A 1 24.12 -7.73 2.20
N LYS A 2 23.62 -6.71 1.57
CA LYS A 2 23.59 -5.38 2.17
C LYS A 2 22.38 -5.24 3.08
N LEU A 3 22.62 -4.95 4.34
CA LEU A 3 21.53 -4.73 5.30
C LEU A 3 20.88 -3.37 5.06
N VAL A 4 19.56 -3.29 5.24
CA VAL A 4 18.86 -2.01 5.19
C VAL A 4 19.17 -1.21 6.46
N ASP A 5 19.11 0.12 6.36
CA ASP A 5 19.31 0.95 7.54
C ASP A 5 18.09 0.88 8.48
N GLN A 6 18.28 1.35 9.69
CA GLN A 6 17.24 1.26 10.73
C GLN A 6 15.98 2.05 10.35
N ASP A 7 16.14 3.23 9.75
CA ASP A 7 15.01 4.05 9.35
C ASP A 7 14.18 3.37 8.26
N THR A 8 14.83 2.76 7.28
CA THR A 8 14.16 2.01 6.22
C THR A 8 13.41 0.82 6.81
N LEU A 9 14.05 0.09 7.73
CA LEU A 9 13.44 -1.06 8.38
C LEU A 9 12.19 -0.67 9.17
N GLU A 10 12.25 0.41 9.91
CA GLU A 10 11.10 0.93 10.67
C GLU A 10 9.95 1.32 9.74
N ARG A 11 10.26 1.98 8.60
CA ARG A 11 9.24 2.36 7.62
C ARG A 11 8.59 1.15 6.98
N LEU A 12 9.38 0.11 6.66
CA LEU A 12 8.83 -1.13 6.10
C LEU A 12 7.90 -1.82 7.10
N ARG A 13 8.30 -1.88 8.36
CA ARG A 13 7.49 -2.51 9.41
C ARG A 13 6.22 -1.72 9.71
N TRP A 14 6.29 -0.40 9.57
CA TRP A 14 5.10 0.44 9.71
C TRP A 14 4.13 0.25 8.55
N LYS A 15 4.64 0.24 7.33
CA LYS A 15 3.81 0.16 6.11
C LYS A 15 3.23 -1.24 5.89
N PHE A 16 3.98 -2.27 6.29
CA PHE A 16 3.61 -3.67 6.08
C PHE A 16 3.62 -4.44 7.40
N PRO A 17 2.71 -4.11 8.32
CA PRO A 17 2.65 -4.82 9.60
C PRO A 17 2.22 -6.26 9.39
N ALA A 18 2.63 -7.14 10.33
CA ALA A 18 2.24 -8.55 10.29
C ALA A 18 0.73 -8.70 10.20
N GLY A 19 0.25 -9.56 9.31
CA GLY A 19 -1.17 -9.77 9.07
C GLY A 19 -1.78 -8.87 8.02
N SER A 20 -1.07 -7.84 7.55
CA SER A 20 -1.57 -6.96 6.49
C SER A 20 -1.56 -7.67 5.14
N GLU A 21 -2.50 -7.33 4.27
CA GLU A 21 -2.58 -7.90 2.94
C GLU A 21 -1.76 -7.08 1.95
N VAL A 22 -1.10 -7.79 1.02
CA VAL A 22 -0.29 -7.16 -0.03
C VAL A 22 -0.59 -7.81 -1.36
N GLU A 23 -0.30 -7.10 -2.44
CA GLU A 23 -0.43 -7.58 -3.80
C GLU A 23 0.93 -7.52 -4.50
N LEU A 24 1.32 -8.60 -5.16
CA LEU A 24 2.58 -8.66 -5.86
C LEU A 24 2.52 -7.85 -7.16
N LEU A 25 3.46 -6.91 -7.33
CA LEU A 25 3.66 -6.20 -8.59
C LEU A 25 4.72 -6.88 -9.43
N ARG A 26 5.87 -7.16 -8.84
CA ARG A 26 7.00 -7.74 -9.55
C ARG A 26 7.92 -8.46 -8.58
N MET A 27 8.38 -9.63 -8.97
CA MET A 27 9.35 -10.40 -8.21
C MET A 27 10.35 -11.02 -9.18
N ASP A 28 11.62 -10.78 -8.95
CA ASP A 28 12.71 -11.28 -9.78
C ASP A 28 13.15 -12.66 -9.29
N ASP A 29 12.31 -13.66 -9.52
CA ASP A 29 12.55 -15.04 -9.10
C ASP A 29 11.79 -15.97 -10.06
N VAL A 30 12.44 -17.06 -10.48
CA VAL A 30 11.82 -18.03 -11.40
C VAL A 30 10.64 -18.76 -10.77
N GLN A 31 10.59 -18.81 -9.43
CA GLN A 31 9.51 -19.46 -8.69
C GLN A 31 8.48 -18.45 -8.16
N ALA A 32 8.57 -17.21 -8.61
CA ALA A 32 7.66 -16.16 -8.16
C ALA A 32 6.21 -16.47 -8.54
N PRO A 33 5.26 -16.15 -7.65
CA PRO A 33 3.84 -16.16 -8.05
C PRO A 33 3.63 -15.13 -9.17
N PRO A 34 2.56 -15.26 -9.96
CA PRO A 34 2.29 -14.26 -10.99
C PRO A 34 1.96 -12.89 -10.41
N PRO A 35 2.29 -11.80 -11.12
CA PRO A 35 1.87 -10.46 -10.68
C PRO A 35 0.36 -10.40 -10.44
N GLY A 36 -0.05 -9.68 -9.42
CA GLY A 36 -1.45 -9.61 -8.99
C GLY A 36 -1.80 -10.62 -7.91
N THR A 37 -0.89 -11.55 -7.59
CA THR A 37 -1.11 -12.50 -6.50
C THR A 37 -1.15 -11.75 -5.17
N ARG A 38 -2.10 -12.09 -4.32
CA ARG A 38 -2.22 -11.49 -3.00
C ARG A 38 -1.74 -12.45 -1.92
N GLY A 39 -1.33 -11.90 -0.81
CA GLY A 39 -0.87 -12.65 0.34
C GLY A 39 -0.90 -11.80 1.59
N LYS A 40 -0.51 -12.41 2.71
CA LYS A 40 -0.46 -11.71 4.00
C LYS A 40 0.97 -11.67 4.52
N VAL A 41 1.36 -10.52 5.02
CA VAL A 41 2.68 -10.35 5.62
C VAL A 41 2.75 -11.18 6.90
N MET A 42 3.78 -12.01 7.00
CA MET A 42 4.05 -12.78 8.21
C MET A 42 4.93 -11.97 9.16
N PHE A 43 6.07 -11.51 8.67
CA PHE A 43 7.00 -10.66 9.42
C PHE A 43 8.03 -10.06 8.47
N ILE A 44 8.78 -9.08 8.96
CA ILE A 44 9.90 -8.48 8.23
C ILE A 44 11.16 -8.74 9.07
N ASP A 45 12.15 -9.37 8.45
CA ASP A 45 13.41 -9.67 9.15
C ASP A 45 14.32 -8.44 9.18
N ASP A 46 15.46 -8.58 9.90
CA ASP A 46 16.38 -7.47 10.08
C ASP A 46 17.12 -7.06 8.80
N ALA A 47 17.11 -7.91 7.78
CA ALA A 47 17.65 -7.59 6.47
C ALA A 47 16.65 -6.82 5.59
N GLY A 48 15.42 -6.63 6.07
CA GLY A 48 14.38 -5.94 5.33
C GLY A 48 13.61 -6.83 4.36
N THR A 49 13.78 -8.16 4.46
CA THR A 49 12.99 -9.09 3.65
C THR A 49 11.61 -9.24 4.25
N ILE A 50 10.59 -9.02 3.42
CA ILE A 50 9.19 -9.13 3.84
C ILE A 50 8.73 -10.56 3.57
N HIS A 51 8.49 -11.32 4.63
CA HIS A 51 8.05 -12.70 4.52
C HIS A 51 6.54 -12.72 4.37
N VAL A 52 6.07 -13.25 3.25
CA VAL A 52 4.66 -13.22 2.85
C VAL A 52 4.14 -14.64 2.63
N ALA A 53 2.98 -14.91 3.19
CA ALA A 53 2.24 -16.14 2.88
C ALA A 53 1.31 -15.84 1.70
N TRP A 54 1.76 -16.22 0.50
CA TRP A 54 1.01 -15.96 -0.74
C TRP A 54 -0.18 -16.90 -0.88
N ASN A 55 -1.24 -16.40 -1.49
CA ASN A 55 -2.47 -17.20 -1.68
C ASN A 55 -2.25 -18.43 -2.56
N THR A 56 -1.18 -18.47 -3.32
CA THR A 56 -0.79 -19.65 -4.11
C THR A 56 -0.17 -20.76 -3.27
N GLY A 57 0.09 -20.51 -1.99
CA GLY A 57 0.80 -21.43 -1.10
C GLY A 57 2.30 -21.18 -1.03
N SER A 58 2.83 -20.29 -1.86
CA SER A 58 4.24 -19.90 -1.81
C SER A 58 4.52 -19.05 -0.56
N THR A 59 5.75 -19.16 -0.04
CA THR A 59 6.21 -18.34 1.08
C THR A 59 7.47 -17.55 0.71
N LEU A 60 7.63 -17.25 -0.58
CA LEU A 60 8.79 -16.48 -1.05
C LEU A 60 8.79 -15.08 -0.43
N GLY A 61 9.95 -14.69 0.09
CA GLY A 61 10.15 -13.37 0.67
C GLY A 61 10.31 -12.30 -0.39
N VAL A 62 9.86 -11.09 -0.08
CA VAL A 62 10.00 -9.91 -0.93
C VAL A 62 11.26 -9.17 -0.52
N ILE A 63 12.19 -8.99 -1.45
CA ILE A 63 13.46 -8.34 -1.19
C ILE A 63 13.33 -6.85 -1.48
N HIS A 64 13.54 -6.03 -0.46
CA HIS A 64 13.47 -4.58 -0.58
C HIS A 64 14.46 -4.07 -1.63
N GLY A 65 13.97 -3.25 -2.56
CA GLY A 65 14.79 -2.69 -3.63
C GLY A 65 14.91 -3.56 -4.87
N VAL A 66 14.47 -4.82 -4.80
CA VAL A 66 14.52 -5.77 -5.93
C VAL A 66 13.11 -6.13 -6.36
N ASP A 67 12.28 -6.55 -5.42
CA ASP A 67 10.90 -6.95 -5.69
C ASP A 67 9.95 -5.82 -5.30
N GLU A 68 8.77 -5.79 -5.91
CA GLU A 68 7.79 -4.74 -5.66
C GLU A 68 6.44 -5.31 -5.26
N ILE A 69 5.88 -4.79 -4.17
CA ILE A 69 4.54 -5.12 -3.70
C ILE A 69 3.76 -3.85 -3.39
N LEU A 70 2.44 -3.96 -3.38
CA LEU A 70 1.56 -2.88 -2.96
C LEU A 70 0.77 -3.30 -1.73
N PRO A 71 0.53 -2.38 -0.79
CA PRO A 71 -0.42 -2.65 0.28
C PRO A 71 -1.84 -2.73 -0.28
N VAL A 72 -2.66 -3.57 0.34
CA VAL A 72 -4.09 -3.68 0.02
C VAL A 72 -4.87 -3.04 1.15
N CYS A 73 -5.80 -2.16 0.79
CA CYS A 73 -6.63 -1.49 1.78
C CYS A 73 -7.61 -2.50 2.41
N PRO A 74 -7.65 -2.62 3.76
CA PRO A 74 -8.59 -3.56 4.40
C PRO A 74 -10.05 -3.13 4.33
N VAL A 75 -10.32 -1.88 3.94
CA VAL A 75 -11.68 -1.36 3.84
C VAL A 75 -12.27 -1.61 2.45
N CYS A 76 -11.58 -1.19 1.39
CA CYS A 76 -12.07 -1.34 0.03
C CYS A 76 -11.48 -2.53 -0.73
N HIS A 77 -10.46 -3.18 -0.16
CA HIS A 77 -9.76 -4.33 -0.75
C HIS A 77 -9.06 -4.04 -2.07
N GLU A 78 -8.76 -2.76 -2.32
CA GLU A 78 -8.00 -2.34 -3.48
C GLU A 78 -6.53 -2.15 -3.11
N ALA A 79 -5.63 -2.58 -4.00
CA ALA A 79 -4.21 -2.28 -3.85
C ALA A 79 -3.99 -0.79 -4.16
N TYR A 80 -3.08 -0.15 -3.45
CA TYR A 80 -2.82 1.27 -3.64
C TYR A 80 -1.33 1.57 -3.52
N SER A 81 -0.90 2.60 -4.27
CA SER A 81 0.52 2.99 -4.30
C SER A 81 0.82 4.28 -3.55
N LYS A 82 -0.21 5.02 -3.15
CA LYS A 82 -0.05 6.29 -2.45
C LYS A 82 0.29 6.06 -0.98
N HIS A 83 0.72 7.11 -0.30
CA HIS A 83 1.01 7.05 1.13
C HIS A 83 -0.25 6.65 1.91
N PRO A 84 -0.18 5.66 2.81
CA PRO A 84 -1.36 5.22 3.55
C PRO A 84 -1.93 6.30 4.46
N ALA A 85 -3.24 6.24 4.66
CA ALA A 85 -3.91 7.02 5.67
C ALA A 85 -4.12 6.17 6.92
N LEU A 86 -4.28 6.80 8.06
CA LEU A 86 -4.57 6.11 9.31
C LEU A 86 -6.09 6.13 9.52
N SER A 87 -6.68 4.96 9.77
CA SER A 87 -8.12 4.89 10.01
C SER A 87 -8.48 5.67 11.28
N ARG A 88 -9.55 6.46 11.21
CA ARG A 88 -10.05 7.22 12.35
C ARG A 88 -10.80 6.35 13.35
N ARG A 89 -11.14 5.12 12.96
CA ARG A 89 -11.90 4.21 13.81
C ARG A 89 -11.07 3.65 14.95
N ASP A 90 -9.79 3.36 14.72
CA ASP A 90 -8.91 2.77 15.73
C ASP A 90 -7.57 3.52 15.87
N SER A 91 -7.29 4.46 14.99
CA SER A 91 -6.03 5.22 14.95
C SER A 91 -4.78 4.34 14.78
N GLU A 92 -4.96 3.14 14.27
CA GLU A 92 -3.89 2.15 14.08
C GLU A 92 -3.85 1.58 12.67
N THR A 93 -5.01 1.22 12.11
CA THR A 93 -5.08 0.52 10.83
C THR A 93 -4.74 1.44 9.68
N LEU A 94 -3.83 0.99 8.80
CA LEU A 94 -3.50 1.71 7.57
C LEU A 94 -4.53 1.38 6.50
N ILE A 95 -5.06 2.42 5.87
CA ILE A 95 -6.06 2.31 4.81
C ILE A 95 -5.62 3.17 3.63
N CYS A 96 -6.22 2.98 2.47
CA CYS A 96 -5.87 3.81 1.32
C CYS A 96 -6.35 5.26 1.54
N PRO A 97 -5.73 6.24 0.86
CA PRO A 97 -6.12 7.63 1.04
C PRO A 97 -7.58 7.93 0.72
N ASP A 98 -8.17 7.23 -0.25
CA ASP A 98 -9.58 7.42 -0.60
C ASP A 98 -10.50 6.99 0.54
N CYS A 99 -10.22 5.85 1.17
CA CYS A 99 -10.98 5.41 2.33
C CYS A 99 -10.77 6.33 3.52
N GLY A 100 -9.53 6.82 3.71
CA GLY A 100 -9.24 7.81 4.75
C GLY A 100 -10.04 9.08 4.56
N LEU A 101 -10.15 9.57 3.32
CA LEU A 101 -10.95 10.74 2.99
C LEU A 101 -12.44 10.48 3.25
N ARG A 102 -12.95 9.30 2.89
CA ARG A 102 -14.34 8.95 3.17
C ARG A 102 -14.65 8.98 4.67
N GLU A 103 -13.75 8.45 5.48
CA GLU A 103 -13.91 8.51 6.94
C GLU A 103 -13.94 9.95 7.45
N ALA A 104 -13.05 10.80 6.94
CA ALA A 104 -13.00 12.20 7.31
C ALA A 104 -14.29 12.93 6.92
N LEU A 105 -14.82 12.68 5.74
CA LEU A 105 -16.05 13.28 5.25
C LEU A 105 -17.26 12.79 6.05
N ALA A 106 -17.28 11.51 6.42
CA ALA A 106 -18.33 10.95 7.27
C ALA A 106 -18.34 11.64 8.65
N ASP A 107 -17.17 11.88 9.23
CA ASP A 107 -17.03 12.60 10.51
C ASP A 107 -17.54 14.05 10.43
N LEU A 108 -17.45 14.66 9.24
CA LEU A 108 -17.99 16.01 9.00
C LEU A 108 -19.49 16.01 8.70
N GLY A 109 -20.13 14.85 8.64
CA GLY A 109 -21.56 14.73 8.43
C GLY A 109 -22.00 14.56 6.99
N PHE A 110 -21.08 14.37 6.05
CA PHE A 110 -21.43 14.10 4.66
C PHE A 110 -21.89 12.66 4.46
N ASP A 111 -22.96 12.45 3.69
CA ASP A 111 -23.43 11.11 3.38
C ASP A 111 -22.58 10.45 2.28
N GLU A 112 -22.82 9.16 2.02
CA GLU A 112 -22.01 8.41 1.05
C GLU A 112 -22.09 9.00 -0.37
N GLU A 113 -23.23 9.48 -0.79
CA GLU A 113 -23.41 10.07 -2.11
C GLU A 113 -22.53 11.31 -2.30
N VAL A 114 -22.53 12.20 -1.31
CA VAL A 114 -21.68 13.39 -1.32
C VAL A 114 -20.21 13.03 -1.22
N GLN A 115 -19.87 12.04 -0.41
CA GLN A 115 -18.50 11.55 -0.29
C GLN A 115 -17.97 11.08 -1.64
N GLU A 116 -18.75 10.30 -2.38
CA GLU A 116 -18.37 9.82 -3.70
C GLU A 116 -18.19 10.95 -4.70
N GLU A 117 -19.05 11.96 -4.68
CA GLU A 117 -18.94 13.12 -5.55
C GLU A 117 -17.65 13.91 -5.29
N ILE A 118 -17.31 14.12 -4.03
CA ILE A 118 -16.09 14.83 -3.63
C ILE A 118 -14.86 14.05 -4.06
N ILE A 119 -14.83 12.75 -3.81
CA ILE A 119 -13.70 11.90 -4.18
C ILE A 119 -13.52 11.87 -5.69
N ALA A 120 -14.60 11.73 -6.44
CA ALA A 120 -14.55 11.74 -7.89
C ALA A 120 -14.01 13.07 -8.43
N SER A 121 -14.43 14.19 -7.85
CA SER A 121 -13.95 15.53 -8.24
C SER A 121 -12.45 15.68 -7.97
N LEU A 122 -11.96 15.17 -6.84
CA LEU A 122 -10.55 15.23 -6.51
C LEU A 122 -9.70 14.38 -7.44
N LYS A 123 -10.18 13.19 -7.78
CA LYS A 123 -9.50 12.32 -8.74
C LYS A 123 -9.42 12.96 -10.13
N GLU A 124 -10.49 13.61 -10.56
CA GLU A 124 -10.52 14.31 -11.83
C GLU A 124 -9.52 15.47 -11.83
N ASN A 125 -9.47 16.25 -10.76
CA ASN A 125 -8.52 17.34 -10.61
C ASN A 125 -7.08 16.83 -10.62
N GLU A 126 -6.81 15.71 -9.98
CA GLU A 126 -5.49 15.08 -10.02
C GLU A 126 -5.09 14.73 -11.43
N ARG A 127 -6.02 14.22 -12.25
CA ARG A 127 -5.74 13.89 -13.66
C ARG A 127 -5.42 15.14 -14.46
N LYS A 128 -6.18 16.22 -14.25
CA LYS A 128 -5.98 17.49 -14.95
C LYS A 128 -4.68 18.17 -14.57
N ASN A 129 -4.25 17.99 -13.33
CA ASN A 129 -3.07 18.62 -12.77
C ASN A 129 -1.86 17.66 -12.72
N VAL A 130 -1.91 16.57 -13.48
CA VAL A 130 -0.78 15.65 -13.56
C VAL A 130 0.42 16.40 -14.13
N PRO A 131 1.55 16.45 -13.39
CA PRO A 131 2.76 17.11 -13.90
C PRO A 131 3.26 16.44 -15.17
N SER A 132 3.92 17.21 -16.03
CA SER A 132 4.58 16.64 -17.19
C SER A 132 5.68 15.69 -16.73
N LYS A 133 6.19 14.85 -17.64
CA LYS A 133 7.31 13.95 -17.32
C LYS A 133 8.50 14.69 -16.74
N LYS A 134 8.74 15.92 -17.18
CA LYS A 134 9.79 16.77 -16.64
C LYS A 134 9.60 17.05 -15.16
N ASP A 135 8.38 17.35 -14.75
CA ASP A 135 8.08 17.68 -13.37
C ASP A 135 8.13 16.45 -12.47
N ARG A 136 7.80 15.28 -13.02
CA ARG A 136 7.83 14.03 -12.27
C ARG A 136 9.24 13.57 -11.91
N ILE A 137 10.24 14.01 -12.66
CA ILE A 137 11.63 13.61 -12.46
C ILE A 137 12.27 14.28 -11.25
N LYS A 138 11.59 15.23 -10.63
CA LYS A 138 12.12 15.98 -9.49
C LYS A 138 12.08 15.24 -8.16
N TYR A 139 11.71 14.02 -8.13
CA TYR A 139 11.68 13.23 -6.90
C TYR A 139 12.87 12.33 -6.76
#